data_ff8504786d5f45329888ea4e78617736
#
_entry.id   ff8504786d5f45329888ea4e78617736
#
_cell.length_a   1.000
_cell.length_b   1.000
_cell.length_c   1.000
_cell.angle_alpha   90.00
_cell.angle_beta   90.00
_cell.angle_gamma   90.00
#
_symmetry.space_group_name_H-M   'P 1'
#
loop_
_entity.id
_entity.type
_entity.pdbx_description
1 polymer ?
#
loop_
_entity_poly.entity_id
_entity_poly.type
_entity_poly.pdbx_seq_one_letter_code
_entity_poly.pdbx_strand_id
1 'polypeptide(L)'
;MRDLDLHFVAPGLAVGGSYPMDAAARLAADHAISRVVDVRVEACDDEQVLRIHGIQLLHLPTEDTRAVSQRMLAEGAEFIADALDAGERVFVHCQYGIGRSALVALCAMVHRWVPPLAALEAMKRARPVVSPSPDQLQALRQFAARVKAERGCGWEVPSVAALGEIAWRHLRHADAGPSAEAARAGSTRG
;
A
#
# COMPACT_ATOMS: atom_id res chain seq x y z
N MET A 1 -10.84 -4.21 -22.77
CA MET A 1 -11.11 -3.46 -21.51
C MET A 1 -9.86 -3.62 -20.66
N ARG A 2 -9.26 -2.54 -20.17
CA ARG A 2 -8.00 -2.65 -19.38
C ARG A 2 -8.34 -3.19 -17.99
N ASP A 3 -7.49 -4.08 -17.47
CA ASP A 3 -7.60 -4.58 -16.10
C ASP A 3 -7.39 -3.43 -15.11
N LEU A 4 -8.08 -3.48 -13.96
CA LEU A 4 -7.87 -2.53 -12.88
C LEU A 4 -6.51 -2.81 -12.23
N ASP A 5 -5.74 -1.75 -11.98
CA ASP A 5 -4.51 -1.84 -11.20
C ASP A 5 -4.83 -1.99 -9.72
N LEU A 6 -5.25 -3.20 -9.33
CA LEU A 6 -5.71 -3.56 -8.00
C LEU A 6 -5.13 -4.91 -7.61
N HIS A 7 -4.47 -4.96 -6.43
CA HIS A 7 -3.88 -6.20 -5.89
C HIS A 7 -4.28 -6.38 -4.44
N PHE A 8 -4.86 -7.53 -4.10
CA PHE A 8 -5.13 -7.86 -2.70
C PHE A 8 -3.81 -8.14 -1.96
N VAL A 9 -3.52 -7.33 -0.96
CA VAL A 9 -2.29 -7.42 -0.12
C VAL A 9 -2.53 -8.16 1.19
N ALA A 10 -3.80 -8.27 1.59
CA ALA A 10 -4.29 -9.09 2.69
C ALA A 10 -5.74 -9.51 2.39
N PRO A 11 -6.32 -10.46 3.12
CA PRO A 11 -7.73 -10.80 2.98
C PRO A 11 -8.63 -9.57 3.08
N GLY A 12 -9.40 -9.29 2.04
CA GLY A 12 -10.31 -8.15 1.95
C GLY A 12 -9.65 -6.77 1.72
N LEU A 13 -8.33 -6.65 1.75
CA LEU A 13 -7.62 -5.37 1.59
C LEU A 13 -6.84 -5.35 0.27
N ALA A 14 -7.20 -4.45 -0.63
CA ALA A 14 -6.53 -4.24 -1.91
C ALA A 14 -5.82 -2.87 -1.96
N VAL A 15 -4.71 -2.82 -2.71
CA VAL A 15 -3.93 -1.61 -2.99
C VAL A 15 -3.71 -1.48 -4.49
N GLY A 16 -3.77 -0.25 -5.00
CA GLY A 16 -3.51 -0.01 -6.42
C GLY A 16 -3.37 1.45 -6.83
N GLY A 17 -3.35 1.66 -8.14
CA GLY A 17 -3.32 2.97 -8.77
C GLY A 17 -4.71 3.56 -8.99
N SER A 18 -4.72 4.77 -9.55
CA SER A 18 -5.96 5.44 -9.93
C SER A 18 -6.71 4.67 -11.03
N TYR A 19 -8.00 4.82 -11.06
CA TYR A 19 -8.90 4.19 -12.01
C TYR A 19 -9.91 5.22 -12.55
N PRO A 20 -10.48 5.01 -13.74
CA PRO A 20 -11.52 5.89 -14.26
C PRO A 20 -12.86 5.63 -13.54
N MET A 21 -13.65 6.67 -13.31
CA MET A 21 -14.90 6.57 -12.53
C MET A 21 -15.95 5.65 -13.16
N ASP A 22 -15.92 5.43 -14.48
CA ASP A 22 -16.77 4.44 -15.17
C ASP A 22 -16.42 2.98 -14.78
N ALA A 23 -15.30 2.76 -14.13
CA ALA A 23 -14.93 1.45 -13.60
C ALA A 23 -15.47 1.18 -12.17
N ALA A 24 -16.16 2.13 -11.54
CA ALA A 24 -16.74 1.94 -10.19
C ALA A 24 -17.68 0.72 -10.10
N ALA A 25 -18.49 0.51 -11.13
CA ALA A 25 -19.35 -0.68 -11.23
C ALA A 25 -18.55 -1.99 -11.17
N ARG A 26 -17.35 -2.02 -11.77
CA ARG A 26 -16.47 -3.21 -11.78
C ARG A 26 -15.79 -3.43 -10.43
N LEU A 27 -15.44 -2.37 -9.72
CA LEU A 27 -14.92 -2.48 -8.35
C LEU A 27 -15.92 -3.23 -7.47
N ALA A 28 -17.22 -2.88 -7.57
CA ALA A 28 -18.27 -3.54 -6.82
C ALA A 28 -18.55 -4.97 -7.33
N ALA A 29 -18.75 -5.13 -8.64
CA ALA A 29 -19.25 -6.39 -9.21
C ALA A 29 -18.15 -7.47 -9.29
N ASP A 30 -16.95 -7.11 -9.80
CA ASP A 30 -15.89 -8.10 -10.08
C ASP A 30 -15.00 -8.34 -8.85
N HIS A 31 -14.84 -7.33 -7.97
CA HIS A 31 -13.94 -7.39 -6.83
C HIS A 31 -14.66 -7.38 -5.48
N ALA A 32 -15.97 -7.15 -5.46
CA ALA A 32 -16.81 -7.01 -4.26
C ALA A 32 -16.27 -5.89 -3.31
N ILE A 33 -15.69 -4.81 -3.88
CA ILE A 33 -15.25 -3.65 -3.12
C ILE A 33 -16.48 -2.87 -2.67
N SER A 34 -16.60 -2.62 -1.36
CA SER A 34 -17.65 -1.81 -0.74
C SER A 34 -17.11 -0.54 -0.10
N ARG A 35 -15.79 -0.42 0.06
CA ARG A 35 -15.14 0.81 0.53
C ARG A 35 -13.93 1.16 -0.29
N VAL A 36 -13.76 2.45 -0.56
CA VAL A 36 -12.60 3.02 -1.25
C VAL A 36 -11.94 4.07 -0.35
N VAL A 37 -10.61 4.04 -0.30
CA VAL A 37 -9.82 5.11 0.32
C VAL A 37 -8.98 5.75 -0.78
N ASP A 38 -9.29 7.00 -1.12
CA ASP A 38 -8.51 7.82 -2.04
C ASP A 38 -7.53 8.70 -1.27
N VAL A 39 -6.23 8.56 -1.57
CA VAL A 39 -5.16 9.26 -0.84
C VAL A 39 -4.56 10.42 -1.65
N ARG A 40 -5.19 10.83 -2.74
CA ARG A 40 -4.70 11.90 -3.62
C ARG A 40 -5.19 13.27 -3.17
N VAL A 41 -4.32 14.27 -3.20
CA VAL A 41 -4.71 15.69 -3.10
C VAL A 41 -5.01 16.28 -4.48
N GLU A 42 -4.35 15.75 -5.51
CA GLU A 42 -4.45 16.19 -6.90
C GLU A 42 -5.77 15.79 -7.60
N ALA A 43 -6.55 14.90 -7.00
CA ALA A 43 -7.85 14.44 -7.47
C ALA A 43 -8.66 13.85 -6.31
N CYS A 44 -9.95 13.69 -6.51
CA CYS A 44 -10.83 12.98 -5.60
C CYS A 44 -11.81 12.15 -6.43
N ASP A 45 -12.07 10.93 -6.00
CA ASP A 45 -13.09 10.09 -6.59
C ASP A 45 -14.48 10.72 -6.40
N ASP A 46 -15.36 10.52 -7.36
CA ASP A 46 -16.74 11.01 -7.27
C ASP A 46 -17.56 10.13 -6.31
N GLU A 47 -17.83 10.68 -5.13
CA GLU A 47 -18.58 9.99 -4.08
C GLU A 47 -19.98 9.59 -4.53
N GLN A 48 -20.64 10.40 -5.38
CA GLN A 48 -21.99 10.09 -5.85
C GLN A 48 -21.97 8.89 -6.80
N VAL A 49 -20.98 8.83 -7.68
CA VAL A 49 -20.79 7.66 -8.58
C VAL A 49 -20.51 6.41 -7.77
N LEU A 50 -19.62 6.46 -6.78
CA LEU A 50 -19.30 5.32 -5.92
C LEU A 50 -20.53 4.84 -5.14
N ARG A 51 -21.31 5.78 -4.58
CA ARG A 51 -22.51 5.48 -3.80
C ARG A 51 -23.59 4.75 -4.61
N ILE A 52 -23.73 5.05 -5.91
CA ILE A 52 -24.67 4.34 -6.81
C ILE A 52 -24.36 2.83 -6.85
N HIS A 53 -23.07 2.46 -6.69
CA HIS A 53 -22.61 1.07 -6.68
C HIS A 53 -22.45 0.51 -5.27
N GLY A 54 -22.95 1.19 -4.23
CA GLY A 54 -22.86 0.75 -2.84
C GLY A 54 -21.47 0.88 -2.23
N ILE A 55 -20.60 1.70 -2.82
CA ILE A 55 -19.23 1.92 -2.36
C ILE A 55 -19.17 3.19 -1.52
N GLN A 56 -18.64 3.09 -0.29
CA GLN A 56 -18.36 4.22 0.59
C GLN A 56 -16.95 4.76 0.33
N LEU A 57 -16.80 6.08 0.24
CA LEU A 57 -15.52 6.76 0.04
C LEU A 57 -14.99 7.35 1.35
N LEU A 58 -13.69 7.18 1.59
CA LEU A 58 -12.89 8.00 2.51
C LEU A 58 -11.79 8.72 1.71
N HIS A 59 -11.75 10.04 1.79
CA HIS A 59 -10.72 10.85 1.12
C HIS A 59 -9.70 11.37 2.12
N LEU A 60 -8.41 11.00 1.92
CA LEU A 60 -7.28 11.38 2.77
C LEU A 60 -6.25 12.17 1.93
N PRO A 61 -6.54 13.43 1.55
CA PRO A 61 -5.73 14.18 0.58
C PRO A 61 -4.29 14.37 1.04
N THR A 62 -3.35 13.81 0.29
CA THR A 62 -1.92 13.86 0.59
C THR A 62 -1.13 14.08 -0.70
N GLU A 63 -0.15 14.99 -0.67
CA GLU A 63 0.77 15.24 -1.78
C GLU A 63 1.59 13.99 -2.11
N ASP A 64 1.94 13.85 -3.39
CA ASP A 64 2.74 12.71 -3.81
C ASP A 64 4.11 12.71 -3.13
N THR A 65 4.64 11.52 -2.87
CA THR A 65 5.87 11.25 -2.11
C THR A 65 5.87 11.69 -0.64
N ARG A 66 4.91 12.52 -0.20
CA ARG A 66 4.78 12.95 1.19
C ARG A 66 4.15 11.88 2.08
N ALA A 67 4.44 11.99 3.37
CA ALA A 67 3.78 11.15 4.36
C ALA A 67 2.34 11.63 4.61
N VAL A 68 1.42 10.68 4.67
CA VAL A 68 0.06 10.92 5.20
C VAL A 68 0.17 11.30 6.67
N SER A 69 -0.58 12.29 7.12
CA SER A 69 -0.52 12.74 8.53
C SER A 69 -0.92 11.63 9.50
N GLN A 70 -0.36 11.63 10.72
CA GLN A 70 -0.67 10.60 11.74
C GLN A 70 -2.16 10.53 12.09
N ARG A 71 -2.88 11.66 12.03
CA ARG A 71 -4.33 11.71 12.21
C ARG A 71 -5.04 10.96 11.08
N MET A 72 -4.71 11.28 9.83
CA MET A 72 -5.32 10.64 8.66
C MET A 72 -4.96 9.14 8.58
N LEU A 73 -3.74 8.76 9.01
CA LEU A 73 -3.35 7.35 9.12
C LEU A 73 -4.20 6.60 10.15
N ALA A 74 -4.53 7.23 11.28
CA ALA A 74 -5.42 6.63 12.27
C ALA A 74 -6.84 6.47 11.70
N GLU A 75 -7.39 7.53 11.12
CA GLU A 75 -8.71 7.55 10.50
C GLU A 75 -8.82 6.48 9.39
N GLY A 76 -7.84 6.42 8.49
CA GLY A 76 -7.80 5.41 7.43
C GLY A 76 -7.66 3.99 7.97
N ALA A 77 -6.84 3.78 9.00
CA ALA A 77 -6.65 2.47 9.61
C ALA A 77 -7.92 1.96 10.30
N GLU A 78 -8.64 2.82 11.01
CA GLU A 78 -9.93 2.51 11.65
C GLU A 78 -11.00 2.22 10.59
N PHE A 79 -11.16 3.09 9.58
CA PHE A 79 -12.12 2.89 8.50
C PHE A 79 -11.92 1.56 7.77
N ILE A 80 -10.65 1.18 7.51
CA ILE A 80 -10.31 -0.09 6.88
C ILE A 80 -10.58 -1.27 7.84
N ALA A 81 -10.18 -1.14 9.11
CA ALA A 81 -10.34 -2.20 10.09
C ALA A 81 -11.83 -2.53 10.31
N ASP A 82 -12.68 -1.53 10.47
CA ASP A 82 -14.13 -1.70 10.62
C ASP A 82 -14.75 -2.44 9.43
N ALA A 83 -14.33 -2.09 8.21
CA ALA A 83 -14.79 -2.78 7.01
C ALA A 83 -14.39 -4.26 7.01
N LEU A 84 -13.12 -4.53 7.27
CA LEU A 84 -12.59 -5.90 7.27
C LEU A 84 -13.21 -6.75 8.39
N ASP A 85 -13.51 -6.16 9.55
CA ASP A 85 -14.20 -6.83 10.65
C ASP A 85 -15.67 -7.14 10.33
N ALA A 86 -16.30 -6.31 9.49
CA ALA A 86 -17.62 -6.56 8.92
C ALA A 86 -17.62 -7.56 7.75
N GLY A 87 -16.46 -8.10 7.35
CA GLY A 87 -16.32 -8.99 6.20
C GLY A 87 -16.38 -8.28 4.84
N GLU A 88 -16.29 -6.96 4.84
CA GLU A 88 -16.29 -6.13 3.64
C GLU A 88 -14.89 -6.10 2.97
N ARG A 89 -14.83 -5.60 1.73
CA ARG A 89 -13.58 -5.42 1.01
C ARG A 89 -13.29 -3.96 0.73
N VAL A 90 -12.03 -3.59 0.96
CA VAL A 90 -11.54 -2.22 0.84
C VAL A 90 -10.50 -2.12 -0.26
N PHE A 91 -10.61 -1.10 -1.10
CA PHE A 91 -9.59 -0.70 -2.05
C PHE A 91 -8.97 0.63 -1.64
N VAL A 92 -7.66 0.64 -1.40
CA VAL A 92 -6.87 1.84 -1.07
C VAL A 92 -6.04 2.20 -2.29
N HIS A 93 -6.24 3.40 -2.83
CA HIS A 93 -5.49 3.83 -3.99
C HIS A 93 -4.92 5.25 -3.85
N CYS A 94 -3.94 5.53 -4.68
CA CYS A 94 -3.42 6.85 -4.99
C CYS A 94 -3.19 6.93 -6.51
N GLN A 95 -2.32 7.78 -7.02
CA GLN A 95 -2.08 7.87 -8.46
C GLN A 95 -1.46 6.58 -9.04
N TYR A 96 -0.42 6.03 -8.37
CA TYR A 96 0.36 4.89 -8.88
C TYR A 96 0.29 3.63 -8.02
N GLY A 97 -0.32 3.70 -6.85
CA GLY A 97 -0.38 2.54 -5.95
C GLY A 97 0.98 2.10 -5.41
N ILE A 98 1.93 3.03 -5.24
CA ILE A 98 3.33 2.73 -4.90
C ILE A 98 3.68 3.16 -3.47
N GLY A 99 3.29 4.39 -3.06
CA GLY A 99 3.72 4.99 -1.79
C GLY A 99 2.56 5.31 -0.85
N ARG A 100 1.76 6.34 -1.15
CA ARG A 100 0.69 6.88 -0.29
C ARG A 100 -0.36 5.82 0.10
N SER A 101 -0.92 5.12 -0.88
CA SER A 101 -1.91 4.06 -0.65
C SER A 101 -1.31 2.87 0.10
N ALA A 102 -0.06 2.51 -0.23
CA ALA A 102 0.67 1.47 0.48
C ALA A 102 0.88 1.82 1.96
N LEU A 103 1.24 3.08 2.27
CA LEU A 103 1.40 3.54 3.65
C LEU A 103 0.10 3.40 4.46
N VAL A 104 -1.04 3.85 3.92
CA VAL A 104 -2.34 3.73 4.61
C VAL A 104 -2.71 2.27 4.86
N ALA A 105 -2.57 1.42 3.84
CA ALA A 105 -2.87 -0.01 3.97
C ALA A 105 -1.91 -0.72 4.97
N LEU A 106 -0.62 -0.36 4.99
CA LEU A 106 0.33 -0.88 5.99
C LEU A 106 -0.07 -0.47 7.41
N CYS A 107 -0.48 0.79 7.62
CA CYS A 107 -0.98 1.24 8.92
C CYS A 107 -2.25 0.49 9.35
N ALA A 108 -3.16 0.19 8.43
CA ALA A 108 -4.33 -0.62 8.71
C ALA A 108 -3.95 -2.06 9.12
N MET A 109 -2.98 -2.68 8.43
CA MET A 109 -2.48 -4.01 8.82
C MET A 109 -1.83 -3.99 10.20
N VAL A 110 -1.03 -2.96 10.52
CA VAL A 110 -0.42 -2.77 11.85
C VAL A 110 -1.49 -2.54 12.91
N HIS A 111 -2.50 -1.74 12.62
CA HIS A 111 -3.67 -1.53 13.50
C HIS A 111 -4.38 -2.85 13.82
N ARG A 112 -4.41 -3.79 12.88
CA ARG A 112 -4.95 -5.15 13.03
C ARG A 112 -3.91 -6.18 13.52
N TRP A 113 -2.90 -5.75 14.28
CA TRP A 113 -1.91 -6.57 14.97
C TRP A 113 -0.85 -7.25 14.09
N VAL A 114 -0.78 -6.95 12.79
CA VAL A 114 0.28 -7.48 11.93
C VAL A 114 1.58 -6.74 12.23
N PRO A 115 2.69 -7.43 12.55
CA PRO A 115 3.98 -6.77 12.76
C PRO A 115 4.41 -5.95 11.53
N PRO A 116 4.97 -4.73 11.69
CA PRO A 116 5.25 -3.82 10.56
C PRO A 116 6.10 -4.43 9.44
N LEU A 117 7.16 -5.19 9.78
CA LEU A 117 8.00 -5.87 8.78
C LEU A 117 7.21 -6.96 8.04
N ALA A 118 6.40 -7.74 8.76
CA ALA A 118 5.58 -8.79 8.15
C ALA A 118 4.50 -8.19 7.22
N ALA A 119 3.89 -7.06 7.61
CA ALA A 119 2.94 -6.34 6.77
C ALA A 119 3.58 -5.87 5.46
N LEU A 120 4.77 -5.27 5.54
CA LEU A 120 5.49 -4.79 4.37
C LEU A 120 5.97 -5.96 3.47
N GLU A 121 6.42 -7.07 4.05
CA GLU A 121 6.77 -8.28 3.29
C GLU A 121 5.56 -8.87 2.54
N ALA A 122 4.41 -8.97 3.21
CA ALA A 122 3.18 -9.45 2.57
C ALA A 122 2.77 -8.54 1.41
N MET A 123 2.81 -7.24 1.63
CA MET A 123 2.50 -6.24 0.60
C MET A 123 3.46 -6.32 -0.58
N LYS A 124 4.76 -6.42 -0.34
CA LYS A 124 5.78 -6.56 -1.40
C LYS A 124 5.62 -7.84 -2.22
N ARG A 125 5.17 -8.94 -1.61
CA ARG A 125 4.88 -10.18 -2.34
C ARG A 125 3.69 -10.03 -3.27
N ALA A 126 2.61 -9.38 -2.79
CA ALA A 126 1.39 -9.19 -3.57
C ALA A 126 1.55 -8.10 -4.64
N ARG A 127 2.31 -7.03 -4.33
CA ARG A 127 2.53 -5.89 -5.23
C ARG A 127 4.01 -5.45 -5.19
N PRO A 128 4.88 -6.04 -6.01
CA PRO A 128 6.33 -5.81 -5.97
C PRO A 128 6.77 -4.36 -6.20
N VAL A 129 5.97 -3.55 -6.90
CA VAL A 129 6.26 -2.13 -7.19
C VAL A 129 6.14 -1.21 -5.96
N VAL A 130 5.52 -1.66 -4.87
CA VAL A 130 5.37 -0.86 -3.66
C VAL A 130 6.73 -0.38 -3.15
N SER A 131 6.87 0.93 -2.99
CA SER A 131 8.11 1.61 -2.59
C SER A 131 7.79 2.90 -1.85
N PRO A 132 7.30 2.84 -0.60
CA PRO A 132 7.10 4.05 0.19
C PRO A 132 8.39 4.87 0.29
N SER A 133 8.27 6.19 0.25
CA SER A 133 9.40 7.12 0.43
C SER A 133 9.98 7.01 1.86
N PRO A 134 11.19 7.54 2.11
CA PRO A 134 11.74 7.59 3.47
C PRO A 134 10.81 8.28 4.48
N ASP A 135 10.16 9.37 4.09
CA ASP A 135 9.17 10.08 4.93
C ASP A 135 7.95 9.20 5.23
N GLN A 136 7.48 8.43 4.25
CA GLN A 136 6.38 7.49 4.43
C GLN A 136 6.76 6.32 5.33
N LEU A 137 7.97 5.79 5.22
CA LEU A 137 8.47 4.76 6.14
C LEU A 137 8.67 5.29 7.56
N GLN A 138 9.11 6.54 7.71
CA GLN A 138 9.19 7.19 9.02
C GLN A 138 7.79 7.35 9.64
N ALA A 139 6.78 7.73 8.85
CA ALA A 139 5.40 7.82 9.32
C ALA A 139 4.82 6.45 9.74
N LEU A 140 5.09 5.38 8.98
CA LEU A 140 4.75 4.01 9.36
C LEU A 140 5.38 3.61 10.70
N ARG A 141 6.67 3.92 10.87
CA ARG A 141 7.39 3.66 12.13
C ARG A 141 6.76 4.39 13.31
N GLN A 142 6.41 5.67 13.14
CA GLN A 142 5.74 6.48 14.17
C GLN A 142 4.36 5.90 14.52
N PHE A 143 3.59 5.52 13.51
CA PHE A 143 2.29 4.87 13.68
C PHE A 143 2.43 3.56 14.47
N ALA A 144 3.37 2.70 14.08
CA ALA A 144 3.64 1.44 14.76
C ALA A 144 4.08 1.64 16.22
N ALA A 145 4.91 2.64 16.50
CA ALA A 145 5.33 2.98 17.86
C ALA A 145 4.13 3.38 18.73
N ARG A 146 3.21 4.18 18.19
CA ARG A 146 1.98 4.56 18.87
C ARG A 146 1.09 3.35 19.16
N VAL A 147 0.82 2.51 18.17
CA VAL A 147 0.01 1.28 18.35
C VAL A 147 0.63 0.37 19.40
N LYS A 148 1.97 0.20 19.38
CA LYS A 148 2.67 -0.58 20.40
C LYS A 148 2.48 0.00 21.80
N ALA A 149 2.63 1.31 21.97
CA ALA A 149 2.47 1.98 23.26
C ALA A 149 1.03 1.89 23.79
N GLU A 150 0.04 2.06 22.92
CA GLU A 150 -1.38 2.05 23.29
C GLU A 150 -1.93 0.65 23.60
N ARG A 151 -1.43 -0.37 22.89
CA ARG A 151 -2.02 -1.72 22.91
C ARG A 151 -1.12 -2.83 23.43
N GLY A 152 0.16 -2.53 23.77
CA GLY A 152 1.10 -3.51 24.36
C GLY A 152 1.51 -4.62 23.40
N CYS A 153 1.69 -4.32 22.08
CA CYS A 153 2.07 -5.32 21.09
C CYS A 153 3.44 -5.93 21.37
N GLY A 154 3.56 -7.25 21.17
CA GLY A 154 4.80 -8.02 21.46
C GLY A 154 5.91 -7.86 20.41
N TRP A 155 5.66 -7.18 19.27
CA TRP A 155 6.66 -6.95 18.24
C TRP A 155 7.48 -5.68 18.49
N GLU A 156 8.71 -5.63 17.98
CA GLU A 156 9.56 -4.45 18.06
C GLU A 156 9.24 -3.44 16.95
N VAL A 157 9.38 -2.14 17.26
CA VAL A 157 9.24 -1.06 16.27
C VAL A 157 10.48 -1.06 15.39
N PRO A 158 10.37 -1.37 14.08
CA PRO A 158 11.53 -1.45 13.21
C PRO A 158 12.16 -0.09 12.96
N SER A 159 13.45 -0.08 12.63
CA SER A 159 14.10 1.12 12.11
C SER A 159 13.63 1.42 10.68
N VAL A 160 13.75 2.69 10.25
CA VAL A 160 13.49 3.07 8.84
C VAL A 160 14.41 2.31 7.89
N ALA A 161 15.67 2.06 8.30
CA ALA A 161 16.61 1.27 7.51
C ALA A 161 16.09 -0.16 7.28
N ALA A 162 15.62 -0.84 8.33
CA ALA A 162 15.07 -2.20 8.21
C ALA A 162 13.81 -2.24 7.32
N LEU A 163 12.94 -1.23 7.40
CA LEU A 163 11.80 -1.08 6.48
C LEU A 163 12.27 -0.84 5.04
N GLY A 164 13.28 0.01 4.84
CA GLY A 164 13.87 0.32 3.54
C GLY A 164 14.50 -0.90 2.86
N GLU A 165 15.12 -1.81 3.63
CA GLU A 165 15.67 -3.08 3.12
C GLU A 165 14.60 -3.90 2.37
N ILE A 166 13.37 -3.90 2.88
CA ILE A 166 12.24 -4.59 2.25
C ILE A 166 11.65 -3.73 1.13
N ALA A 167 11.34 -2.46 1.41
CA ALA A 167 10.63 -1.57 0.50
C ALA A 167 11.36 -1.39 -0.83
N TRP A 168 12.68 -1.24 -0.82
CA TRP A 168 13.49 -0.87 -1.98
C TRP A 168 14.36 -2.01 -2.52
N ARG A 169 14.13 -3.27 -2.09
CA ARG A 169 14.96 -4.41 -2.53
C ARG A 169 14.99 -4.58 -4.05
N HIS A 170 13.88 -4.31 -4.75
CA HIS A 170 13.79 -4.44 -6.21
C HIS A 170 14.62 -3.38 -6.95
N LEU A 171 14.87 -2.21 -6.35
CA LEU A 171 15.70 -1.16 -6.96
C LEU A 171 17.17 -1.56 -6.95
N ARG A 172 17.64 -2.26 -5.90
CA ARG A 172 19.02 -2.74 -5.79
C ARG A 172 19.37 -3.83 -6.80
N HIS A 173 18.38 -4.63 -7.23
CA HIS A 173 18.60 -5.65 -8.26
C HIS A 173 18.59 -5.06 -9.68
N ALA A 174 17.99 -3.90 -9.89
CA ALA A 174 18.02 -3.20 -11.17
C ALA A 174 19.39 -2.57 -11.46
N ASP A 175 20.13 -2.16 -10.41
CA ASP A 175 21.49 -1.58 -10.53
C ASP A 175 22.58 -2.65 -10.65
N ALA A 176 22.31 -3.90 -10.32
CA ALA A 176 23.18 -5.04 -10.59
C ALA A 176 22.94 -5.51 -12.04
N GLY A 177 23.47 -4.77 -13.02
CA GLY A 177 23.49 -5.17 -14.42
C GLY A 177 24.08 -6.58 -14.59
N PRO A 178 23.89 -7.25 -15.75
CA PRO A 178 24.29 -8.64 -15.95
C PRO A 178 25.77 -8.80 -15.60
N SER A 179 26.02 -9.62 -14.59
CA SER A 179 27.33 -9.89 -14.03
C SER A 179 28.34 -10.21 -15.15
N ALA A 180 29.55 -9.65 -15.06
CA ALA A 180 30.69 -9.78 -15.93
C ALA A 180 31.21 -11.24 -16.07
N GLU A 181 30.37 -12.24 -15.95
CA GLU A 181 30.69 -13.67 -16.06
C GLU A 181 30.65 -14.18 -17.51
N ALA A 182 29.98 -13.42 -18.40
CA ALA A 182 29.95 -13.79 -19.85
C ALA A 182 31.18 -13.33 -20.64
N ALA A 183 32.06 -12.50 -20.07
CA ALA A 183 33.23 -11.96 -20.78
C ALA A 183 34.50 -12.88 -20.73
N ARG A 184 34.48 -13.97 -19.95
CA ARG A 184 35.64 -14.88 -19.82
C ARG A 184 35.56 -16.16 -20.62
N ALA A 185 34.47 -16.43 -21.32
CA ALA A 185 34.30 -17.65 -22.12
C ALA A 185 34.71 -17.50 -23.62
N GLY A 186 35.23 -16.33 -24.01
CA GLY A 186 35.54 -16.03 -25.41
C GLY A 186 37.02 -15.97 -25.81
N SER A 187 37.97 -16.30 -24.92
CA SER A 187 39.42 -16.18 -25.25
C SER A 187 40.23 -17.47 -25.02
N THR A 188 39.79 -18.56 -25.62
CA THR A 188 40.67 -19.73 -25.85
C THR A 188 40.28 -20.45 -27.13
N ARG A 189 40.69 -19.89 -28.26
CA ARG A 189 41.01 -20.62 -29.52
C ARG A 189 41.70 -19.65 -30.47
N GLY A 190 42.98 -19.82 -30.64
CA GLY A 190 43.83 -19.24 -31.62
C GLY A 190 45.26 -19.71 -31.42
#